data_0464b398d2924d695959564b95478686
#
_entry.id   0464b398d2924d695959564b95478686
#
_cell.length_a   1.000
_cell.length_b   1.000
_cell.length_c   1.000
_cell.angle_alpha   90.00
_cell.angle_beta   90.00
_cell.angle_gamma   90.00
#
_symmetry.space_group_name_H-M   'P 1'
#
loop_
_entity.id
_entity.type
_entity.pdbx_description
1 polymer ?
#
loop_
_entity_poly.entity_id
_entity_poly.type
_entity_poly.pdbx_seq_one_letter_code
_entity_poly.pdbx_strand_id
1 'polypeptide(L)'
;MKKIFVTLLITSTFLNAKIELLDRIAIIVDDGVVMESQIKDAMKTLKQRYLDQNMQIPPKEAVLNQVKEQLIIEELQLQLADRAGVKISDAELNSTVTRLASNNQMTLEEFISFIENSGDSYEKVRESMRKEMRIQRVQRGRVNSSIEITENEFESFLATDETLVMLEAEFQVRQILVKDISTAEKILSLLKENDDFATFAKDYSISANANNGGLLDWRKPSEMPELFANALQDKPIGYVTNLLESGAGFHILKLENKRGDFVQFEDQWLVRHVLMASSAIRNDEETQQQLTNIRKRIIEGEDFSLLAEEFSEDPGSAKKGGDLGWTGLGVFTPIFEEMMLSTEIGDISEVFESEFGFHFLEVIDKRNYELTNDLIEDRAYNMLYARKYEEELENTLRTMRAEAFVEFKDLD
;
A
#
# COMPACT_ATOMS: atom_id res chain seq x y z
N MET A 1 -36.66 -94.58 16.73
CA MET A 1 -35.72 -93.52 16.99
C MET A 1 -35.00 -93.17 15.66
N LYS A 2 -35.47 -92.11 14.97
CA LYS A 2 -34.87 -91.64 13.69
C LYS A 2 -33.91 -90.55 14.00
N LYS A 3 -32.63 -90.74 13.70
CA LYS A 3 -31.57 -89.72 13.79
C LYS A 3 -31.60 -88.88 12.51
N ILE A 4 -31.93 -87.59 12.65
CA ILE A 4 -31.83 -86.60 11.54
C ILE A 4 -30.39 -86.03 11.55
N PHE A 5 -29.65 -86.30 10.45
CA PHE A 5 -28.36 -85.69 10.18
C PHE A 5 -28.62 -84.34 9.47
N VAL A 6 -28.33 -83.25 10.17
CA VAL A 6 -28.33 -81.92 9.53
C VAL A 6 -26.94 -81.67 8.98
N THR A 7 -26.80 -81.68 7.64
CA THR A 7 -25.60 -81.35 6.96
C THR A 7 -25.50 -79.78 6.79
N LEU A 8 -24.62 -79.18 7.53
CA LEU A 8 -24.38 -77.74 7.43
C LEU A 8 -23.51 -77.46 6.20
N LEU A 9 -24.13 -76.87 5.17
CA LEU A 9 -23.46 -76.48 3.93
C LEU A 9 -22.81 -75.09 4.17
N ILE A 10 -21.47 -75.01 4.39
CA ILE A 10 -20.73 -73.80 4.47
C ILE A 10 -20.45 -73.28 3.05
N THR A 11 -21.24 -72.31 2.59
CA THR A 11 -20.95 -71.55 1.36
C THR A 11 -19.88 -70.50 1.65
N SER A 12 -18.66 -70.80 1.26
CA SER A 12 -17.56 -69.80 1.23
C SER A 12 -17.82 -68.77 0.11
N THR A 13 -18.33 -67.60 0.50
CA THR A 13 -18.36 -66.43 -0.38
C THR A 13 -16.95 -65.93 -0.52
N PHE A 14 -16.30 -66.13 -1.68
CA PHE A 14 -15.08 -65.42 -2.03
C PHE A 14 -15.43 -63.95 -2.22
N LEU A 15 -15.12 -63.11 -1.22
CA LEU A 15 -15.04 -61.69 -1.37
C LEU A 15 -13.86 -61.40 -2.33
N ASN A 16 -14.14 -61.12 -3.58
CA ASN A 16 -13.20 -60.50 -4.47
C ASN A 16 -12.94 -59.06 -3.96
N ALA A 17 -12.00 -58.89 -3.05
CA ALA A 17 -11.45 -57.57 -2.74
C ALA A 17 -10.78 -57.05 -4.04
N LYS A 18 -11.45 -56.11 -4.68
CA LYS A 18 -10.84 -55.31 -5.77
C LYS A 18 -9.68 -54.57 -5.13
N ILE A 19 -8.45 -54.94 -5.46
CA ILE A 19 -7.30 -54.19 -5.09
C ILE A 19 -7.40 -52.85 -5.88
N GLU A 20 -7.98 -51.84 -5.25
CA GLU A 20 -7.83 -50.45 -5.79
C GLU A 20 -6.40 -50.05 -5.54
N LEU A 21 -5.67 -49.80 -6.62
CA LEU A 21 -4.37 -49.19 -6.55
C LEU A 21 -4.56 -47.81 -5.89
N LEU A 22 -4.16 -47.67 -4.65
CA LEU A 22 -3.94 -46.38 -4.04
C LEU A 22 -2.87 -45.66 -4.89
N ASP A 23 -2.92 -44.36 -4.98
CA ASP A 23 -2.05 -43.50 -5.81
C ASP A 23 -0.55 -43.94 -5.83
N ARG A 24 0.17 -43.61 -6.89
CA ARG A 24 1.61 -43.95 -7.04
C ARG A 24 2.49 -42.72 -6.82
N ILE A 25 3.64 -42.92 -6.20
CA ILE A 25 4.68 -41.89 -6.10
C ILE A 25 5.27 -41.69 -7.49
N ALA A 26 5.17 -40.48 -8.01
CA ALA A 26 5.73 -40.08 -9.31
C ALA A 26 7.10 -39.42 -9.17
N ILE A 27 7.30 -38.62 -8.12
CA ILE A 27 8.56 -37.87 -7.90
C ILE A 27 8.83 -37.89 -6.39
N ILE A 28 10.08 -38.17 -6.01
CA ILE A 28 10.59 -37.91 -4.65
C ILE A 28 11.31 -36.58 -4.69
N VAL A 29 11.01 -35.72 -3.70
CA VAL A 29 11.56 -34.37 -3.57
C VAL A 29 12.02 -34.20 -2.13
N ASP A 30 13.32 -34.24 -1.89
CA ASP A 30 13.90 -34.25 -0.53
C ASP A 30 13.20 -35.26 0.38
N ASP A 31 12.51 -34.78 1.43
CA ASP A 31 11.77 -35.60 2.42
C ASP A 31 10.31 -35.85 2.01
N GLY A 32 9.84 -35.31 0.88
CA GLY A 32 8.46 -35.38 0.44
C GLY A 32 8.27 -36.10 -0.89
N VAL A 33 7.04 -36.15 -1.38
CA VAL A 33 6.68 -36.87 -2.59
C VAL A 33 5.61 -36.11 -3.41
N VAL A 34 5.70 -36.22 -4.72
CA VAL A 34 4.64 -35.84 -5.63
C VAL A 34 3.97 -37.10 -6.17
N MET A 35 2.64 -37.17 -6.07
CA MET A 35 1.85 -38.33 -6.48
C MET A 35 1.44 -38.23 -7.95
N GLU A 36 1.19 -39.36 -8.60
CA GLU A 36 0.74 -39.42 -9.99
C GLU A 36 -0.61 -38.69 -10.20
N SER A 37 -1.51 -38.81 -9.24
CA SER A 37 -2.81 -38.09 -9.28
C SER A 37 -2.63 -36.58 -9.29
N GLN A 38 -1.69 -36.04 -8.49
CA GLN A 38 -1.39 -34.60 -8.47
C GLN A 38 -0.91 -34.11 -9.83
N ILE A 39 -0.05 -34.87 -10.51
CA ILE A 39 0.41 -34.53 -11.87
C ILE A 39 -0.78 -34.52 -12.85
N LYS A 40 -1.66 -35.53 -12.78
CA LYS A 40 -2.84 -35.61 -13.67
C LYS A 40 -3.79 -34.45 -13.46
N ASP A 41 -4.07 -34.12 -12.21
CA ASP A 41 -4.97 -33.02 -11.85
C ASP A 41 -4.36 -31.66 -12.28
N ALA A 42 -3.09 -31.43 -12.01
CA ALA A 42 -2.40 -30.20 -12.41
C ALA A 42 -2.33 -30.06 -13.94
N MET A 43 -2.09 -31.15 -14.68
CA MET A 43 -2.15 -31.14 -16.15
C MET A 43 -3.53 -30.80 -16.68
N LYS A 44 -4.61 -31.32 -16.06
CA LYS A 44 -5.99 -30.99 -16.43
C LYS A 44 -6.25 -29.50 -16.20
N THR A 45 -5.90 -28.99 -15.04
CA THR A 45 -6.08 -27.58 -14.67
C THR A 45 -5.30 -26.65 -15.60
N LEU A 46 -4.02 -26.98 -15.87
CA LEU A 46 -3.19 -26.15 -16.76
C LEU A 46 -3.72 -26.12 -18.18
N LYS A 47 -4.17 -27.26 -18.72
CA LYS A 47 -4.81 -27.32 -20.05
C LYS A 47 -6.10 -26.51 -20.11
N GLN A 48 -6.94 -26.58 -19.07
CA GLN A 48 -8.17 -25.78 -19.02
C GLN A 48 -7.85 -24.29 -19.03
N ARG A 49 -6.83 -23.85 -18.30
CA ARG A 49 -6.37 -22.46 -18.30
C ARG A 49 -5.95 -21.96 -19.69
N TYR A 50 -5.23 -22.78 -20.46
CA TYR A 50 -4.89 -22.43 -21.84
C TYR A 50 -6.15 -22.24 -22.71
N LEU A 51 -7.16 -23.12 -22.53
CA LEU A 51 -8.44 -23.00 -23.26
C LEU A 51 -9.22 -21.74 -22.87
N ASP A 52 -9.32 -21.46 -21.58
CA ASP A 52 -10.04 -20.28 -21.05
C ASP A 52 -9.41 -18.95 -21.52
N GLN A 53 -8.09 -18.96 -21.71
CA GLN A 53 -7.34 -17.80 -22.21
C GLN A 53 -7.26 -17.75 -23.75
N ASN A 54 -7.96 -18.66 -24.46
CA ASN A 54 -7.87 -18.83 -25.93
C ASN A 54 -6.41 -18.98 -26.42
N MET A 55 -5.54 -19.62 -25.63
CA MET A 55 -4.16 -19.88 -25.99
C MET A 55 -4.01 -21.28 -26.59
N GLN A 56 -3.03 -21.43 -27.48
CA GLN A 56 -2.70 -22.76 -28.02
C GLN A 56 -2.06 -23.63 -26.93
N ILE A 57 -2.59 -24.85 -26.73
CA ILE A 57 -2.02 -25.80 -25.76
C ILE A 57 -0.68 -26.31 -26.32
N PRO A 58 0.42 -26.17 -25.52
CA PRO A 58 1.71 -26.74 -25.95
C PRO A 58 1.70 -28.26 -26.06
N PRO A 59 2.73 -28.86 -26.67
CA PRO A 59 2.86 -30.33 -26.75
C PRO A 59 2.75 -30.97 -25.36
N LYS A 60 2.13 -32.17 -25.30
CA LYS A 60 1.85 -32.86 -24.03
C LYS A 60 3.10 -33.00 -23.14
N GLU A 61 4.24 -33.26 -23.72
CA GLU A 61 5.52 -33.41 -22.97
C GLU A 61 5.96 -32.08 -22.32
N ALA A 62 5.81 -30.97 -23.05
CA ALA A 62 6.13 -29.64 -22.50
C ALA A 62 5.21 -29.29 -21.31
N VAL A 63 3.89 -29.56 -21.45
CA VAL A 63 2.93 -29.38 -20.35
C VAL A 63 3.26 -30.27 -19.15
N LEU A 64 3.64 -31.53 -19.41
CA LEU A 64 4.04 -32.47 -18.35
C LEU A 64 5.29 -32.00 -17.61
N ASN A 65 6.30 -31.54 -18.31
CA ASN A 65 7.54 -31.04 -17.71
C ASN A 65 7.27 -29.77 -16.89
N GLN A 66 6.47 -28.84 -17.40
CA GLN A 66 6.05 -27.64 -16.68
C GLN A 66 5.33 -27.98 -15.37
N VAL A 67 4.39 -28.93 -15.42
CA VAL A 67 3.63 -29.39 -14.24
C VAL A 67 4.55 -30.07 -13.22
N LYS A 68 5.48 -30.93 -13.68
CA LYS A 68 6.43 -31.58 -12.77
C LYS A 68 7.29 -30.56 -12.03
N GLU A 69 7.88 -29.60 -12.73
CA GLU A 69 8.69 -28.55 -12.08
C GLU A 69 7.85 -27.68 -11.12
N GLN A 70 6.63 -27.34 -11.49
CA GLN A 70 5.72 -26.60 -10.61
C GLN A 70 5.46 -27.38 -9.30
N LEU A 71 5.13 -28.68 -9.38
CA LEU A 71 4.84 -29.50 -8.21
C LEU A 71 6.08 -29.77 -7.35
N ILE A 72 7.27 -29.88 -7.95
CA ILE A 72 8.53 -29.98 -7.21
C ILE A 72 8.76 -28.71 -6.38
N ILE A 73 8.67 -27.53 -7.01
CA ILE A 73 8.84 -26.25 -6.31
C ILE A 73 7.79 -26.07 -5.23
N GLU A 74 6.54 -26.45 -5.48
CA GLU A 74 5.44 -26.40 -4.52
C GLU A 74 5.74 -27.28 -3.29
N GLU A 75 6.21 -28.52 -3.50
CA GLU A 75 6.58 -29.44 -2.43
C GLU A 75 7.75 -28.88 -1.59
N LEU A 76 8.78 -28.34 -2.21
CA LEU A 76 9.91 -27.73 -1.52
C LEU A 76 9.48 -26.56 -0.63
N GLN A 77 8.56 -25.72 -1.12
CA GLN A 77 8.03 -24.59 -0.34
C GLN A 77 7.17 -25.07 0.84
N LEU A 78 6.42 -26.15 0.68
CA LEU A 78 5.65 -26.74 1.79
C LEU A 78 6.56 -27.31 2.86
N GLN A 79 7.64 -28.00 2.48
CA GLN A 79 8.64 -28.48 3.44
C GLN A 79 9.33 -27.31 4.15
N LEU A 80 9.62 -26.23 3.45
CA LEU A 80 10.11 -25.01 4.07
C LEU A 80 9.11 -24.42 5.06
N ALA A 81 7.82 -24.41 4.70
CA ALA A 81 6.75 -23.94 5.59
C ALA A 81 6.62 -24.84 6.83
N ASP A 82 6.76 -26.16 6.69
CA ASP A 82 6.78 -27.10 7.81
C ASP A 82 7.98 -26.87 8.74
N ARG A 83 9.17 -26.76 8.20
CA ARG A 83 10.39 -26.44 8.97
C ARG A 83 10.30 -25.08 9.69
N ALA A 84 9.65 -24.09 9.07
CA ALA A 84 9.42 -22.77 9.67
C ALA A 84 8.22 -22.75 10.66
N GLY A 85 7.49 -23.86 10.84
CA GLY A 85 6.34 -23.94 11.72
C GLY A 85 5.13 -23.12 11.24
N VAL A 86 5.04 -22.82 9.95
CA VAL A 86 3.95 -22.04 9.36
C VAL A 86 2.64 -22.82 9.37
N LYS A 87 1.67 -22.34 10.11
CA LYS A 87 0.31 -22.91 10.21
C LYS A 87 -0.74 -21.88 9.83
N ILE A 88 -1.80 -22.32 9.17
CA ILE A 88 -2.99 -21.53 8.88
C ILE A 88 -4.14 -22.06 9.72
N SER A 89 -4.68 -21.22 10.58
CA SER A 89 -5.84 -21.60 11.41
C SER A 89 -7.12 -21.68 10.58
N ASP A 90 -8.11 -22.44 11.08
CA ASP A 90 -9.43 -22.51 10.42
C ASP A 90 -10.13 -21.15 10.37
N ALA A 91 -9.98 -20.33 11.40
CA ALA A 91 -10.54 -18.97 11.42
C ALA A 91 -9.96 -18.09 10.29
N GLU A 92 -8.64 -18.13 10.11
CA GLU A 92 -7.95 -17.40 9.06
C GLU A 92 -8.34 -17.90 7.66
N LEU A 93 -8.40 -19.22 7.48
CA LEU A 93 -8.85 -19.81 6.23
C LEU A 93 -10.29 -19.43 5.91
N ASN A 94 -11.20 -19.51 6.88
CA ASN A 94 -12.60 -19.13 6.70
C ASN A 94 -12.73 -17.64 6.32
N SER A 95 -11.97 -16.76 6.96
CA SER A 95 -11.93 -15.34 6.60
C SER A 95 -11.49 -15.12 5.16
N THR A 96 -10.48 -15.87 4.71
CA THR A 96 -9.97 -15.78 3.33
C THR A 96 -10.99 -16.30 2.31
N VAL A 97 -11.67 -17.43 2.61
CA VAL A 97 -12.75 -17.98 1.75
C VAL A 97 -13.92 -16.98 1.66
N THR A 98 -14.35 -16.42 2.80
CA THR A 98 -15.45 -15.42 2.82
C THR A 98 -15.09 -14.19 2.01
N ARG A 99 -13.85 -13.67 2.13
CA ARG A 99 -13.38 -12.54 1.34
C ARG A 99 -13.36 -12.87 -0.16
N LEU A 100 -12.93 -14.09 -0.53
CA LEU A 100 -12.94 -14.52 -1.92
C LEU A 100 -14.36 -14.60 -2.49
N ALA A 101 -15.32 -15.12 -1.71
CA ALA A 101 -16.73 -15.12 -2.07
C ALA A 101 -17.25 -13.69 -2.29
N SER A 102 -16.98 -12.78 -1.34
CA SER A 102 -17.38 -11.37 -1.42
C SER A 102 -16.78 -10.65 -2.63
N ASN A 103 -15.51 -10.90 -2.96
CA ASN A 103 -14.85 -10.35 -4.16
C ASN A 103 -15.52 -10.82 -5.46
N ASN A 104 -16.15 -11.99 -5.46
CA ASN A 104 -16.95 -12.52 -6.57
C ASN A 104 -18.44 -12.15 -6.43
N GLN A 105 -18.81 -11.22 -5.56
CA GLN A 105 -20.19 -10.78 -5.30
C GLN A 105 -21.10 -11.92 -4.87
N MET A 106 -20.59 -12.90 -4.15
CA MET A 106 -21.28 -14.07 -3.63
C MET A 106 -21.26 -14.10 -2.10
N THR A 107 -22.30 -14.66 -1.50
CA THR A 107 -22.25 -15.13 -0.11
C THR A 107 -21.37 -16.39 -0.03
N LEU A 108 -20.94 -16.77 1.17
CA LEU A 108 -20.18 -18.01 1.37
C LEU A 108 -20.96 -19.25 0.89
N GLU A 109 -22.27 -19.31 1.14
CA GLU A 109 -23.14 -20.42 0.74
C GLU A 109 -23.28 -20.53 -0.78
N GLU A 110 -23.44 -19.39 -1.47
CA GLU A 110 -23.46 -19.34 -2.93
C GLU A 110 -22.12 -19.77 -3.52
N PHE A 111 -21.01 -19.36 -2.93
CA PHE A 111 -19.67 -19.73 -3.35
C PHE A 111 -19.42 -21.23 -3.20
N ILE A 112 -19.83 -21.85 -2.07
CA ILE A 112 -19.76 -23.30 -1.84
C ILE A 112 -20.58 -24.03 -2.91
N SER A 113 -21.84 -23.61 -3.12
CA SER A 113 -22.72 -24.19 -4.13
C SER A 113 -22.15 -24.05 -5.55
N PHE A 114 -21.51 -22.94 -5.86
CA PHE A 114 -20.84 -22.72 -7.16
C PHE A 114 -19.71 -23.73 -7.40
N ILE A 115 -18.85 -23.96 -6.39
CA ILE A 115 -17.75 -24.93 -6.46
C ILE A 115 -18.32 -26.35 -6.70
N GLU A 116 -19.31 -26.77 -5.90
CA GLU A 116 -19.88 -28.10 -5.97
C GLU A 116 -20.63 -28.34 -7.29
N ASN A 117 -21.34 -27.35 -7.79
CA ASN A 117 -22.01 -27.41 -9.10
C ASN A 117 -21.00 -27.44 -10.29
N SER A 118 -19.79 -26.93 -10.10
CA SER A 118 -18.70 -27.04 -11.08
C SER A 118 -18.05 -28.43 -11.10
N GLY A 119 -18.45 -29.32 -10.19
CA GLY A 119 -17.94 -30.69 -10.09
C GLY A 119 -16.70 -30.85 -9.22
N ASP A 120 -16.32 -29.79 -8.49
CA ASP A 120 -15.21 -29.81 -7.52
C ASP A 120 -15.75 -30.01 -6.10
N SER A 121 -14.91 -30.55 -5.22
CA SER A 121 -15.23 -30.67 -3.80
C SER A 121 -14.80 -29.38 -3.07
N TYR A 122 -15.72 -28.76 -2.34
CA TYR A 122 -15.39 -27.59 -1.50
C TYR A 122 -14.24 -27.89 -0.53
N GLU A 123 -14.20 -29.08 0.09
CA GLU A 123 -13.11 -29.46 0.98
C GLU A 123 -11.74 -29.49 0.28
N LYS A 124 -11.68 -30.00 -0.96
CA LYS A 124 -10.44 -29.99 -1.76
C LYS A 124 -9.99 -28.58 -2.08
N VAL A 125 -10.92 -27.71 -2.48
CA VAL A 125 -10.63 -26.30 -2.76
C VAL A 125 -10.13 -25.60 -1.51
N ARG A 126 -10.79 -25.84 -0.37
CA ARG A 126 -10.42 -25.29 0.93
C ARG A 126 -9.00 -25.70 1.35
N GLU A 127 -8.64 -26.97 1.21
CA GLU A 127 -7.29 -27.45 1.52
C GLU A 127 -6.24 -26.93 0.54
N SER A 128 -6.58 -26.77 -0.74
CA SER A 128 -5.71 -26.11 -1.72
C SER A 128 -5.44 -24.65 -1.35
N MET A 129 -6.46 -23.93 -0.87
CA MET A 129 -6.31 -22.57 -0.37
C MET A 129 -5.41 -22.52 0.89
N ARG A 130 -5.57 -23.45 1.83
CA ARG A 130 -4.71 -23.57 3.00
C ARG A 130 -3.24 -23.77 2.61
N LYS A 131 -3.01 -24.64 1.64
CA LYS A 131 -1.70 -24.93 1.08
C LYS A 131 -1.06 -23.70 0.44
N GLU A 132 -1.81 -23.00 -0.40
CA GLU A 132 -1.39 -21.76 -1.04
C GLU A 132 -1.06 -20.66 0.00
N MET A 133 -1.91 -20.48 1.01
CA MET A 133 -1.66 -19.52 2.09
C MET A 133 -0.38 -19.85 2.88
N ARG A 134 -0.05 -21.13 3.09
CA ARG A 134 1.21 -21.55 3.72
C ARG A 134 2.40 -21.18 2.87
N ILE A 135 2.33 -21.47 1.56
CA ILE A 135 3.37 -21.11 0.59
C ILE A 135 3.60 -19.60 0.56
N GLN A 136 2.55 -18.81 0.39
CA GLN A 136 2.64 -17.35 0.36
C GLN A 136 3.22 -16.78 1.66
N ARG A 137 2.88 -17.36 2.82
CA ARG A 137 3.42 -16.92 4.10
C ARG A 137 4.92 -17.19 4.24
N VAL A 138 5.37 -18.38 3.84
CA VAL A 138 6.79 -18.71 3.91
C VAL A 138 7.61 -17.95 2.87
N GLN A 139 7.08 -17.78 1.65
CA GLN A 139 7.69 -16.92 0.63
C GLN A 139 7.88 -15.50 1.15
N ARG A 140 6.79 -14.88 1.64
CA ARG A 140 6.83 -13.52 2.17
C ARG A 140 7.84 -13.38 3.31
N GLY A 141 7.84 -14.31 4.26
CA GLY A 141 8.79 -14.29 5.37
C GLY A 141 10.24 -14.42 4.90
N ARG A 142 10.51 -15.30 3.95
CA ARG A 142 11.85 -15.54 3.43
C ARG A 142 12.36 -14.37 2.58
N VAL A 143 11.56 -13.92 1.63
CA VAL A 143 11.92 -12.86 0.68
C VAL A 143 12.04 -11.51 1.37
N ASN A 144 11.06 -11.14 2.23
CA ASN A 144 11.09 -9.86 2.92
C ASN A 144 12.33 -9.68 3.81
N SER A 145 12.85 -10.79 4.38
CA SER A 145 14.07 -10.73 5.21
C SER A 145 15.35 -10.47 4.40
N SER A 146 15.29 -10.63 3.08
CA SER A 146 16.43 -10.47 2.16
C SER A 146 16.38 -9.18 1.36
N ILE A 147 15.21 -8.48 1.35
CA ILE A 147 15.08 -7.23 0.62
C ILE A 147 15.60 -6.08 1.47
N GLU A 148 16.58 -5.39 0.94
CA GLU A 148 17.07 -4.11 1.44
C GLU A 148 17.02 -3.09 0.30
N ILE A 149 16.40 -1.93 0.54
CA ILE A 149 16.39 -0.81 -0.40
C ILE A 149 17.21 0.30 0.24
N THR A 150 18.34 0.61 -0.37
CA THR A 150 19.17 1.72 0.09
C THR A 150 18.67 3.04 -0.52
N GLU A 151 18.98 4.15 0.16
CA GLU A 151 18.62 5.49 -0.32
C GLU A 151 19.15 5.77 -1.72
N ASN A 152 20.41 5.47 -1.97
CA ASN A 152 21.02 5.65 -3.31
C ASN A 152 20.32 4.82 -4.40
N GLU A 153 19.86 3.62 -4.07
CA GLU A 153 19.11 2.77 -5.01
C GLU A 153 17.74 3.35 -5.29
N PHE A 154 17.08 3.86 -4.26
CA PHE A 154 15.78 4.51 -4.39
C PHE A 154 15.86 5.80 -5.21
N GLU A 155 16.81 6.68 -4.90
CA GLU A 155 17.06 7.91 -5.68
C GLU A 155 17.38 7.58 -7.16
N SER A 156 18.21 6.56 -7.38
CA SER A 156 18.53 6.12 -8.75
C SER A 156 17.30 5.61 -9.49
N PHE A 157 16.40 4.91 -8.78
CA PHE A 157 15.15 4.42 -9.35
C PHE A 157 14.19 5.57 -9.67
N LEU A 158 14.04 6.54 -8.78
CA LEU A 158 13.24 7.76 -9.02
C LEU A 158 13.71 8.51 -10.27
N ALA A 159 15.02 8.55 -10.52
CA ALA A 159 15.61 9.23 -11.67
C ALA A 159 15.51 8.45 -12.99
N THR A 160 14.94 7.23 -13.01
CA THR A 160 14.77 6.49 -14.26
C THR A 160 13.68 7.10 -15.13
N ASP A 161 13.90 7.10 -16.46
CA ASP A 161 12.90 7.59 -17.42
C ASP A 161 11.54 6.89 -17.25
N GLU A 162 11.53 5.61 -16.94
CA GLU A 162 10.31 4.82 -16.71
C GLU A 162 9.51 5.37 -15.52
N THR A 163 10.17 5.62 -14.40
CA THR A 163 9.54 6.16 -13.18
C THR A 163 9.06 7.59 -13.39
N LEU A 164 9.89 8.44 -14.00
CA LEU A 164 9.54 9.83 -14.30
C LEU A 164 8.31 9.91 -15.21
N VAL A 165 8.26 9.14 -16.30
CA VAL A 165 7.10 9.11 -17.20
C VAL A 165 5.82 8.70 -16.50
N MET A 166 5.89 7.74 -15.54
CA MET A 166 4.71 7.21 -14.84
C MET A 166 4.18 8.14 -13.75
N LEU A 167 5.09 8.79 -12.99
CA LEU A 167 4.73 9.47 -11.74
C LEU A 167 4.79 10.98 -11.82
N GLU A 168 5.46 11.54 -12.83
CA GLU A 168 5.71 12.96 -12.94
C GLU A 168 4.43 13.77 -13.15
N ALA A 169 4.23 14.80 -12.30
CA ALA A 169 3.15 15.76 -12.48
C ALA A 169 3.41 16.68 -13.67
N GLU A 170 2.36 17.14 -14.35
CA GLU A 170 2.45 18.22 -15.34
C GLU A 170 2.32 19.57 -14.65
N PHE A 171 3.17 20.50 -15.02
CA PHE A 171 3.18 21.88 -14.53
C PHE A 171 2.56 22.84 -15.55
N GLN A 172 1.78 23.78 -15.06
CA GLN A 172 1.36 24.94 -15.79
C GLN A 172 2.14 26.15 -15.27
N VAL A 173 2.92 26.79 -16.13
CA VAL A 173 3.89 27.82 -15.75
C VAL A 173 3.60 29.12 -16.49
N ARG A 174 3.73 30.25 -15.80
CA ARG A 174 3.83 31.56 -16.45
C ARG A 174 5.29 31.99 -16.54
N GLN A 175 5.63 32.70 -17.61
CA GLN A 175 6.96 33.19 -17.88
C GLN A 175 6.96 34.69 -18.21
N ILE A 176 7.88 35.40 -17.58
CA ILE A 176 8.32 36.72 -18.02
C ILE A 176 9.75 36.57 -18.54
N LEU A 177 10.02 37.04 -19.74
CA LEU A 177 11.36 37.10 -20.33
C LEU A 177 11.69 38.55 -20.69
N VAL A 178 12.83 39.05 -20.21
CA VAL A 178 13.34 40.37 -20.54
C VAL A 178 14.83 40.31 -20.91
N LYS A 179 15.33 41.33 -21.63
CA LYS A 179 16.72 41.36 -22.10
C LYS A 179 17.71 41.86 -21.07
N ASP A 180 17.31 42.80 -20.24
CA ASP A 180 18.20 43.47 -19.31
C ASP A 180 17.86 43.11 -17.86
N ILE A 181 18.92 42.99 -17.05
CA ILE A 181 18.82 42.59 -15.64
C ILE A 181 18.08 43.62 -14.79
N SER A 182 18.24 44.91 -15.09
CA SER A 182 17.63 45.99 -14.30
C SER A 182 16.10 45.98 -14.40
N THR A 183 15.57 45.66 -15.58
CA THR A 183 14.13 45.46 -15.80
C THR A 183 13.66 44.23 -15.10
N ALA A 184 14.43 43.09 -15.12
CA ALA A 184 14.08 41.87 -14.43
C ALA A 184 14.01 42.06 -12.91
N GLU A 185 15.00 42.71 -12.30
CA GLU A 185 15.04 43.04 -10.87
C GLU A 185 13.88 43.93 -10.44
N LYS A 186 13.55 44.94 -11.25
CA LYS A 186 12.39 45.81 -11.02
C LYS A 186 11.09 45.02 -11.02
N ILE A 187 10.89 44.15 -12.00
CA ILE A 187 9.68 43.31 -12.08
C ILE A 187 9.60 42.37 -10.87
N LEU A 188 10.70 41.71 -10.50
CA LEU A 188 10.73 40.83 -9.32
C LEU A 188 10.41 41.57 -8.02
N SER A 189 10.85 42.83 -7.88
CA SER A 189 10.49 43.66 -6.73
C SER A 189 9.00 44.00 -6.73
N LEU A 190 8.42 44.36 -7.88
CA LEU A 190 7.00 44.69 -8.02
C LEU A 190 6.11 43.47 -7.76
N LEU A 191 6.52 42.28 -8.18
CA LEU A 191 5.80 41.02 -7.93
C LEU A 191 5.73 40.65 -6.46
N LYS A 192 6.67 41.11 -5.63
CA LYS A 192 6.60 40.96 -4.15
C LYS A 192 5.55 41.87 -3.51
N GLU A 193 5.23 42.97 -4.13
CA GLU A 193 4.24 43.95 -3.65
C GLU A 193 2.85 43.68 -4.22
N ASN A 194 2.79 43.19 -5.46
CA ASN A 194 1.54 42.89 -6.14
C ASN A 194 1.72 41.64 -7.02
N ASP A 195 0.97 40.55 -6.69
CA ASP A 195 1.06 39.26 -7.36
C ASP A 195 0.30 39.19 -8.71
N ASP A 196 0.24 40.32 -9.44
CA ASP A 196 -0.34 40.34 -10.79
C ASP A 196 0.68 39.97 -11.87
N PHE A 197 1.18 38.76 -11.82
CA PHE A 197 2.17 38.24 -12.78
C PHE A 197 1.71 38.37 -14.24
N ALA A 198 0.41 38.15 -14.48
CA ALA A 198 -0.14 38.18 -15.84
C ALA A 198 -0.07 39.56 -16.47
N THR A 199 -0.33 40.63 -15.72
CA THR A 199 -0.18 42.01 -16.20
C THR A 199 1.28 42.37 -16.44
N PHE A 200 2.18 42.03 -15.53
CA PHE A 200 3.61 42.25 -15.75
C PHE A 200 4.16 41.48 -16.96
N ALA A 201 3.66 40.25 -17.22
CA ALA A 201 4.03 39.52 -18.42
C ALA A 201 3.58 40.22 -19.70
N LYS A 202 2.36 40.78 -19.72
CA LYS A 202 1.86 41.56 -20.88
C LYS A 202 2.65 42.83 -21.14
N ASP A 203 3.00 43.53 -20.06
CA ASP A 203 3.61 44.88 -20.17
C ASP A 203 5.11 44.83 -20.45
N TYR A 204 5.81 43.80 -19.95
CA TYR A 204 7.27 43.79 -20.00
C TYR A 204 7.88 42.59 -20.71
N SER A 205 7.17 41.49 -20.85
CA SER A 205 7.78 40.28 -21.43
C SER A 205 7.92 40.35 -22.94
N ILE A 206 9.06 39.90 -23.42
CA ILE A 206 9.33 39.71 -24.86
C ILE A 206 9.06 38.27 -25.32
N SER A 207 8.53 37.39 -24.43
CA SER A 207 8.19 36.02 -24.80
C SER A 207 6.99 35.97 -25.75
N ALA A 208 6.89 34.92 -26.55
CA ALA A 208 5.75 34.72 -27.46
C ALA A 208 4.39 34.69 -26.74
N ASN A 209 4.37 34.29 -25.49
CA ASN A 209 3.18 34.16 -24.66
C ASN A 209 2.87 35.41 -23.82
N ALA A 210 3.60 36.51 -24.00
CA ALA A 210 3.39 37.76 -23.24
C ALA A 210 1.93 38.19 -23.23
N ASN A 211 1.28 38.22 -24.41
CA ASN A 211 -0.12 38.64 -24.57
C ASN A 211 -1.12 37.76 -23.83
N ASN A 212 -0.75 36.50 -23.54
CA ASN A 212 -1.52 35.57 -22.74
C ASN A 212 -1.11 35.59 -21.24
N GLY A 213 -0.54 36.72 -20.78
CA GLY A 213 -0.04 36.82 -19.40
C GLY A 213 1.12 35.88 -19.11
N GLY A 214 1.89 35.51 -20.11
CA GLY A 214 3.04 34.63 -19.98
C GLY A 214 2.71 33.14 -19.81
N LEU A 215 1.45 32.76 -19.92
CA LEU A 215 1.00 31.37 -19.67
C LEU A 215 1.55 30.42 -20.74
N LEU A 216 2.21 29.36 -20.31
CA LEU A 216 2.71 28.25 -21.12
C LEU A 216 1.71 27.08 -21.09
N ASP A 217 1.80 26.19 -22.08
CA ASP A 217 1.06 24.94 -22.07
C ASP A 217 1.54 24.00 -20.95
N TRP A 218 0.69 23.08 -20.56
CA TRP A 218 1.02 22.04 -19.61
C TRP A 218 2.21 21.20 -20.09
N ARG A 219 3.20 21.01 -19.24
CA ARG A 219 4.38 20.20 -19.53
C ARG A 219 4.87 19.47 -18.28
N LYS A 220 5.42 18.30 -18.50
CA LYS A 220 6.19 17.60 -17.47
C LYS A 220 7.53 18.31 -17.25
N PRO A 221 8.08 18.35 -16.02
CA PRO A 221 9.44 18.84 -15.77
C PRO A 221 10.49 18.24 -16.72
N SER A 222 10.43 16.95 -17.03
CA SER A 222 11.32 16.27 -17.99
C SER A 222 11.24 16.83 -19.42
N GLU A 223 10.15 17.49 -19.79
CA GLU A 223 9.92 18.12 -21.10
C GLU A 223 10.30 19.62 -21.13
N MET A 224 10.70 20.16 -19.97
CA MET A 224 11.10 21.58 -19.84
C MET A 224 12.61 21.74 -20.00
N PRO A 225 13.08 22.98 -20.32
CA PRO A 225 14.49 23.30 -20.14
C PRO A 225 14.92 23.00 -18.70
N GLU A 226 16.06 22.33 -18.52
CA GLU A 226 16.60 21.95 -17.22
C GLU A 226 16.64 23.10 -16.20
N LEU A 227 17.00 24.30 -16.68
CA LEU A 227 16.99 25.53 -15.87
C LEU A 227 15.61 25.83 -15.25
N PHE A 228 14.52 25.54 -15.98
CA PHE A 228 13.15 25.78 -15.52
C PHE A 228 12.67 24.65 -14.59
N ALA A 229 12.93 23.41 -15.00
CA ALA A 229 12.60 22.24 -14.19
C ALA A 229 13.22 22.35 -12.79
N ASN A 230 14.54 22.58 -12.70
CA ASN A 230 15.26 22.70 -11.43
C ASN A 230 14.77 23.88 -10.56
N ALA A 231 14.35 24.99 -11.19
CA ALA A 231 13.85 26.15 -10.46
C ALA A 231 12.44 25.96 -9.88
N LEU A 232 11.65 25.04 -10.44
CA LEU A 232 10.27 24.77 -10.07
C LEU A 232 10.08 23.45 -9.33
N GLN A 233 11.10 22.58 -9.32
CA GLN A 233 11.07 21.32 -8.59
C GLN A 233 10.78 21.59 -7.11
N ASP A 234 9.90 20.80 -6.51
CA ASP A 234 9.49 20.86 -5.11
C ASP A 234 8.93 22.22 -4.65
N LYS A 235 8.48 23.04 -5.61
CA LYS A 235 7.87 24.33 -5.29
C LYS A 235 6.35 24.23 -5.22
N PRO A 236 5.70 24.97 -4.28
CA PRO A 236 4.26 25.01 -4.20
C PRO A 236 3.64 25.81 -5.35
N ILE A 237 2.36 25.58 -5.63
CA ILE A 237 1.58 26.42 -6.54
C ILE A 237 1.62 27.88 -6.05
N GLY A 238 1.76 28.81 -6.99
CA GLY A 238 1.92 30.23 -6.72
C GLY A 238 3.38 30.69 -6.55
N TYR A 239 4.34 29.77 -6.45
CA TYR A 239 5.75 30.12 -6.28
C TYR A 239 6.29 30.91 -7.49
N VAL A 240 6.96 32.03 -7.21
CA VAL A 240 7.68 32.85 -8.19
C VAL A 240 9.17 32.63 -8.00
N THR A 241 9.87 32.29 -9.08
CA THR A 241 11.32 32.02 -9.04
C THR A 241 12.13 33.28 -8.82
N ASN A 242 13.36 33.12 -8.36
CA ASN A 242 14.39 34.14 -8.54
C ASN A 242 14.70 34.34 -10.05
N LEU A 243 15.55 35.32 -10.39
CA LEU A 243 15.97 35.53 -11.75
C LEU A 243 16.75 34.33 -12.30
N LEU A 244 16.34 33.85 -13.48
CA LEU A 244 16.99 32.77 -14.19
C LEU A 244 17.61 33.33 -15.45
N GLU A 245 18.92 33.17 -15.62
CA GLU A 245 19.67 33.69 -16.80
C GLU A 245 19.83 32.61 -17.86
N SER A 246 19.59 32.96 -19.10
CA SER A 246 19.82 32.11 -20.26
C SER A 246 20.36 32.91 -21.45
N GLY A 247 20.68 32.21 -22.53
CA GLY A 247 21.07 32.91 -23.81
C GLY A 247 19.96 33.79 -24.41
N ALA A 248 18.71 33.62 -24.00
CA ALA A 248 17.58 34.42 -24.45
C ALA A 248 17.40 35.70 -23.63
N GLY A 249 17.94 35.78 -22.40
CA GLY A 249 17.79 36.86 -21.44
C GLY A 249 17.50 36.37 -20.06
N PHE A 250 16.78 37.17 -19.26
CA PHE A 250 16.41 36.90 -17.89
C PHE A 250 14.95 36.45 -17.82
N HIS A 251 14.73 35.32 -17.19
CA HIS A 251 13.41 34.72 -16.98
C HIS A 251 12.98 34.86 -15.53
N ILE A 252 11.69 35.09 -15.31
CA ILE A 252 10.98 34.92 -14.06
C ILE A 252 9.87 33.96 -14.38
N LEU A 253 9.72 32.89 -13.56
CA LEU A 253 8.67 31.90 -13.71
C LEU A 253 7.74 31.95 -12.51
N LYS A 254 6.45 31.67 -12.74
CA LYS A 254 5.47 31.40 -11.70
C LYS A 254 4.86 30.02 -11.96
N LEU A 255 4.90 29.16 -10.95
CA LEU A 255 4.16 27.91 -11.00
C LEU A 255 2.67 28.19 -10.77
N GLU A 256 1.92 28.15 -11.84
CA GLU A 256 0.50 28.53 -11.82
C GLU A 256 -0.38 27.39 -11.30
N ASN A 257 -0.07 26.15 -11.74
CA ASN A 257 -0.85 24.97 -11.34
C ASN A 257 -0.06 23.69 -11.59
N LYS A 258 -0.52 22.59 -10.98
CA LYS A 258 -0.04 21.21 -11.19
C LYS A 258 -1.21 20.30 -11.48
N ARG A 259 -1.03 19.25 -12.28
CA ARG A 259 -1.98 18.17 -12.50
C ARG A 259 -1.27 16.83 -12.70
N GLY A 260 -1.98 15.72 -12.46
CA GLY A 260 -1.48 14.36 -12.61
C GLY A 260 -2.22 13.44 -11.67
N ASP A 261 -2.05 12.12 -11.84
CA ASP A 261 -2.74 11.10 -11.05
C ASP A 261 -2.33 11.14 -9.56
N PHE A 262 -1.15 11.67 -9.28
CA PHE A 262 -0.61 11.78 -7.92
C PHE A 262 -0.67 13.20 -7.35
N VAL A 263 -1.19 14.19 -8.09
CA VAL A 263 -1.33 15.56 -7.59
C VAL A 263 -2.50 15.60 -6.64
N GLN A 264 -2.20 15.69 -5.35
CA GLN A 264 -3.18 15.69 -4.28
C GLN A 264 -2.87 16.76 -3.24
N PHE A 265 -3.91 17.42 -2.78
CA PHE A 265 -3.86 18.41 -1.71
C PHE A 265 -4.73 17.97 -0.56
N GLU A 266 -4.27 18.23 0.66
CA GLU A 266 -4.98 17.94 1.87
C GLU A 266 -5.03 19.17 2.78
N ASP A 267 -6.20 19.45 3.34
CA ASP A 267 -6.31 20.44 4.40
C ASP A 267 -5.73 19.85 5.69
N GLN A 268 -4.77 20.54 6.28
CA GLN A 268 -4.13 20.15 7.55
C GLN A 268 -4.28 21.24 8.59
N TRP A 269 -4.41 20.82 9.83
CA TRP A 269 -4.50 21.68 11.01
C TRP A 269 -3.28 21.46 11.92
N LEU A 270 -2.70 22.54 12.39
CA LEU A 270 -1.71 22.49 13.47
C LEU A 270 -2.46 22.59 14.79
N VAL A 271 -2.43 21.52 15.57
CA VAL A 271 -3.26 21.38 16.78
C VAL A 271 -2.40 21.02 17.98
N ARG A 272 -2.77 21.57 19.13
CA ARG A 272 -2.29 21.09 20.43
C ARG A 272 -3.46 20.83 21.36
N HIS A 273 -3.28 19.90 22.31
CA HIS A 273 -4.34 19.49 23.21
C HIS A 273 -3.87 19.20 24.62
N VAL A 274 -4.81 19.14 25.56
CA VAL A 274 -4.65 18.58 26.88
C VAL A 274 -5.64 17.44 27.05
N LEU A 275 -5.17 16.27 27.47
CA LEU A 275 -5.96 15.08 27.78
C LEU A 275 -5.91 14.80 29.28
N MET A 276 -7.06 14.51 29.89
CA MET A 276 -7.15 13.95 31.23
C MET A 276 -8.13 12.79 31.27
N ALA A 277 -7.70 11.63 31.76
CA ALA A 277 -8.56 10.46 31.92
C ALA A 277 -9.17 10.39 33.32
N SER A 278 -10.38 9.89 33.43
CA SER A 278 -10.97 9.57 34.74
C SER A 278 -10.28 8.37 35.37
N SER A 279 -10.28 8.28 36.67
CA SER A 279 -9.61 7.22 37.41
C SER A 279 -10.40 6.82 38.67
N ALA A 280 -9.92 5.82 39.40
CA ALA A 280 -10.52 5.40 40.65
C ALA A 280 -10.57 6.46 41.74
N ILE A 281 -9.69 7.50 41.62
CA ILE A 281 -9.58 8.61 42.60
C ILE A 281 -10.03 9.96 42.03
N ARG A 282 -10.45 10.00 40.74
CA ARG A 282 -10.91 11.19 40.05
C ARG A 282 -11.98 10.79 39.06
N ASN A 283 -13.23 11.05 39.43
CA ASN A 283 -14.39 10.71 38.55
C ASN A 283 -14.52 11.68 37.38
N ASP A 284 -15.49 11.41 36.49
CA ASP A 284 -15.71 12.19 35.25
C ASP A 284 -16.00 13.66 35.54
N GLU A 285 -16.87 13.95 36.51
CA GLU A 285 -17.22 15.32 36.88
C GLU A 285 -16.02 16.11 37.44
N GLU A 286 -15.22 15.49 38.28
CA GLU A 286 -14.00 16.08 38.80
C GLU A 286 -12.94 16.28 37.71
N THR A 287 -12.82 15.33 36.75
CA THR A 287 -11.89 15.43 35.64
C THR A 287 -12.29 16.58 34.72
N GLN A 288 -13.55 16.62 34.30
CA GLN A 288 -14.08 17.70 33.47
C GLN A 288 -13.93 19.09 34.15
N GLN A 289 -14.21 19.17 35.44
CA GLN A 289 -14.07 20.44 36.21
C GLN A 289 -12.61 20.89 36.30
N GLN A 290 -11.69 19.95 36.50
CA GLN A 290 -10.25 20.25 36.55
C GLN A 290 -9.77 20.74 35.18
N LEU A 291 -10.16 20.05 34.12
CA LEU A 291 -9.76 20.41 32.75
C LEU A 291 -10.35 21.77 32.34
N THR A 292 -11.60 22.05 32.72
CA THR A 292 -12.24 23.37 32.54
C THR A 292 -11.48 24.49 33.25
N ASN A 293 -10.97 24.23 34.48
CA ASN A 293 -10.15 25.21 35.21
C ASN A 293 -8.79 25.45 34.52
N ILE A 294 -8.15 24.40 34.00
CA ILE A 294 -6.90 24.54 33.25
C ILE A 294 -7.13 25.36 31.98
N ARG A 295 -8.17 25.04 31.21
CA ARG A 295 -8.58 25.80 30.03
C ARG A 295 -8.78 27.28 30.36
N LYS A 296 -9.49 27.59 31.44
CA LYS A 296 -9.69 28.96 31.91
C LYS A 296 -8.39 29.70 32.20
N ARG A 297 -7.44 29.06 32.86
CA ARG A 297 -6.10 29.64 33.14
C ARG A 297 -5.37 30.00 31.85
N ILE A 298 -5.48 29.14 30.79
CA ILE A 298 -4.88 29.45 29.50
C ILE A 298 -5.56 30.66 28.86
N ILE A 299 -6.90 30.73 28.88
CA ILE A 299 -7.67 31.87 28.35
C ILE A 299 -7.30 33.17 29.13
N GLU A 300 -7.00 33.07 30.40
CA GLU A 300 -6.55 34.19 31.21
C GLU A 300 -5.06 34.57 31.00
N GLY A 301 -4.34 33.87 30.15
CA GLY A 301 -2.98 34.21 29.67
C GLY A 301 -1.85 33.33 30.21
N GLU A 302 -2.13 32.25 30.91
CA GLU A 302 -1.10 31.27 31.24
C GLU A 302 -0.67 30.48 29.97
N ASP A 303 0.60 30.05 29.97
CA ASP A 303 1.17 29.35 28.82
C ASP A 303 0.56 27.96 28.64
N PHE A 304 0.02 27.68 27.44
CA PHE A 304 -0.59 26.42 27.12
C PHE A 304 0.38 25.26 27.27
N SER A 305 1.60 25.41 26.72
CA SER A 305 2.58 24.32 26.69
C SER A 305 3.02 23.91 28.10
N LEU A 306 3.21 24.87 28.98
CA LEU A 306 3.58 24.59 30.39
C LEU A 306 2.45 23.85 31.10
N LEU A 307 1.19 24.26 30.88
CA LEU A 307 0.05 23.60 31.51
C LEU A 307 -0.23 22.20 30.88
N ALA A 308 0.02 22.01 29.58
CA ALA A 308 -0.04 20.71 28.97
C ALA A 308 1.06 19.78 29.53
N GLU A 309 2.29 20.25 29.69
CA GLU A 309 3.37 19.46 30.27
C GLU A 309 3.07 19.05 31.73
N GLU A 310 2.41 19.92 32.49
CA GLU A 310 2.08 19.67 33.90
C GLU A 310 0.89 18.75 34.09
N PHE A 311 -0.15 18.90 33.27
CA PHE A 311 -1.46 18.29 33.52
C PHE A 311 -1.92 17.27 32.46
N SER A 312 -1.39 17.30 31.24
CA SER A 312 -1.84 16.36 30.20
C SER A 312 -1.34 14.94 30.48
N GLU A 313 -2.24 14.00 30.38
CA GLU A 313 -1.98 12.57 30.55
C GLU A 313 -1.73 11.88 29.18
N ASP A 314 -1.67 12.64 28.08
CA ASP A 314 -1.32 12.10 26.77
C ASP A 314 0.19 11.79 26.68
N PRO A 315 0.57 10.49 26.55
CA PRO A 315 1.97 10.09 26.51
C PRO A 315 2.71 10.57 25.25
N GLY A 316 1.96 10.90 24.18
CA GLY A 316 2.52 11.29 22.88
C GLY A 316 2.87 12.77 22.79
N SER A 317 2.07 13.64 23.39
CA SER A 317 2.16 15.10 23.23
C SER A 317 2.43 15.86 24.52
N ALA A 318 2.12 15.34 25.72
CA ALA A 318 2.25 16.08 26.97
C ALA A 318 3.62 16.75 27.13
N LYS A 319 4.72 16.00 26.97
CA LYS A 319 6.11 16.50 27.06
C LYS A 319 6.54 17.44 25.93
N LYS A 320 5.68 17.62 24.94
CA LYS A 320 5.85 18.55 23.81
C LYS A 320 4.90 19.74 23.95
N GLY A 321 4.40 20.01 25.15
CA GLY A 321 3.44 21.09 25.38
C GLY A 321 2.06 20.85 24.75
N GLY A 322 1.68 19.58 24.58
CA GLY A 322 0.43 19.17 23.96
C GLY A 322 0.42 19.15 22.42
N ASP A 323 1.55 19.47 21.78
CA ASP A 323 1.67 19.58 20.31
C ASP A 323 1.46 18.23 19.63
N LEU A 324 0.49 18.19 18.72
CA LEU A 324 0.16 17.05 17.86
C LEU A 324 0.73 17.20 16.43
N GLY A 325 1.33 18.36 16.14
CA GLY A 325 1.85 18.69 14.81
C GLY A 325 0.76 18.97 13.78
N TRP A 326 1.17 19.04 12.51
CA TRP A 326 0.27 19.15 11.38
C TRP A 326 -0.44 17.81 11.12
N THR A 327 -1.77 17.85 11.01
CA THR A 327 -2.58 16.65 10.83
C THR A 327 -3.72 16.89 9.85
N GLY A 328 -4.00 15.88 9.00
CA GLY A 328 -5.18 15.83 8.15
C GLY A 328 -6.37 15.18 8.87
N LEU A 329 -7.44 14.94 8.11
CA LEU A 329 -8.61 14.21 8.59
C LEU A 329 -8.39 12.70 8.55
N GLY A 330 -9.07 11.95 9.43
CA GLY A 330 -8.96 10.49 9.54
C GLY A 330 -7.87 10.01 10.51
N VAL A 331 -7.17 10.92 11.18
CA VAL A 331 -6.07 10.61 12.12
C VAL A 331 -6.59 10.43 13.55
N PHE A 332 -7.57 11.26 13.95
CA PHE A 332 -8.11 11.29 15.30
C PHE A 332 -9.50 10.63 15.38
N THR A 333 -10.00 10.53 16.61
CA THR A 333 -11.37 10.07 16.83
C THR A 333 -12.38 11.06 16.21
N PRO A 334 -13.56 10.59 15.74
CA PRO A 334 -14.53 11.45 15.09
C PRO A 334 -14.92 12.69 15.93
N ILE A 335 -15.06 12.53 17.23
CA ILE A 335 -15.41 13.65 18.13
C ILE A 335 -14.26 14.67 18.25
N PHE A 336 -13.01 14.21 18.25
CA PHE A 336 -11.86 15.10 18.27
C PHE A 336 -11.77 15.91 16.97
N GLU A 337 -11.99 15.28 15.84
CA GLU A 337 -12.02 15.94 14.52
C GLU A 337 -13.20 16.93 14.40
N GLU A 338 -14.37 16.58 14.92
CA GLU A 338 -15.51 17.50 14.97
C GLU A 338 -15.16 18.76 15.75
N MET A 339 -14.54 18.61 16.92
CA MET A 339 -14.13 19.75 17.74
C MET A 339 -13.02 20.57 17.07
N MET A 340 -12.06 19.92 16.43
CA MET A 340 -10.99 20.58 15.66
C MET A 340 -11.57 21.42 14.52
N LEU A 341 -12.52 20.86 13.76
CA LEU A 341 -13.15 21.54 12.62
C LEU A 341 -14.06 22.70 13.03
N SER A 342 -14.65 22.64 14.23
CA SER A 342 -15.57 23.68 14.74
C SER A 342 -14.86 24.79 15.50
N THR A 343 -13.57 24.62 15.84
CA THR A 343 -12.78 25.62 16.56
C THR A 343 -12.07 26.55 15.57
N GLU A 344 -12.20 27.87 15.75
CA GLU A 344 -11.51 28.84 14.90
C GLU A 344 -9.98 28.86 15.17
N ILE A 345 -9.21 29.29 14.16
CA ILE A 345 -7.76 29.39 14.29
C ILE A 345 -7.41 30.42 15.38
N GLY A 346 -6.58 30.01 16.33
CA GLY A 346 -6.18 30.78 17.52
C GLY A 346 -7.11 30.63 18.70
N ASP A 347 -8.22 29.88 18.56
CA ASP A 347 -9.17 29.64 19.65
C ASP A 347 -8.94 28.28 20.33
N ILE A 348 -9.46 28.16 21.55
CA ILE A 348 -9.43 26.95 22.38
C ILE A 348 -10.86 26.40 22.48
N SER A 349 -11.04 25.14 22.08
CA SER A 349 -12.33 24.45 22.12
C SER A 349 -12.94 24.39 23.55
N GLU A 350 -14.22 24.11 23.64
CA GLU A 350 -14.81 23.64 24.90
C GLU A 350 -14.23 22.26 25.29
N VAL A 351 -14.41 21.90 26.57
CA VAL A 351 -14.04 20.56 27.04
C VAL A 351 -15.00 19.53 26.47
N PHE A 352 -14.48 18.47 25.86
CA PHE A 352 -15.26 17.37 25.28
C PHE A 352 -14.70 16.02 25.72
N GLU A 353 -15.50 14.97 25.57
CA GLU A 353 -15.16 13.60 25.96
C GLU A 353 -14.91 12.73 24.73
N SER A 354 -13.87 11.88 24.78
CA SER A 354 -13.59 10.82 23.82
C SER A 354 -13.39 9.49 24.54
N GLU A 355 -13.11 8.43 23.79
CA GLU A 355 -12.76 7.11 24.35
C GLU A 355 -11.48 7.10 25.22
N PHE A 356 -10.63 8.13 25.10
CA PHE A 356 -9.40 8.29 25.88
C PHE A 356 -9.58 9.13 27.14
N GLY A 357 -10.69 9.84 27.30
CA GLY A 357 -10.97 10.74 28.39
C GLY A 357 -11.48 12.11 27.92
N PHE A 358 -11.28 13.12 28.78
CA PHE A 358 -11.68 14.50 28.50
C PHE A 358 -10.53 15.27 27.88
N HIS A 359 -10.87 16.11 26.89
CA HIS A 359 -9.95 16.94 26.15
C HIS A 359 -10.44 18.38 26.06
N PHE A 360 -9.54 19.29 25.83
CA PHE A 360 -9.73 20.48 25.03
C PHE A 360 -8.55 20.64 24.07
N LEU A 361 -8.76 21.31 22.95
CA LEU A 361 -7.73 21.54 21.95
C LEU A 361 -7.66 23.02 21.57
N GLU A 362 -6.54 23.42 20.99
CA GLU A 362 -6.37 24.70 20.32
C GLU A 362 -5.97 24.45 18.87
N VAL A 363 -6.61 25.12 17.93
CA VAL A 363 -6.22 25.13 16.53
C VAL A 363 -5.29 26.32 16.31
N ILE A 364 -3.99 26.04 16.14
CA ILE A 364 -2.95 27.06 16.01
C ILE A 364 -2.95 27.66 14.60
N ASP A 365 -3.09 26.79 13.59
CA ASP A 365 -3.03 27.19 12.18
C ASP A 365 -3.73 26.15 11.29
N LYS A 366 -4.01 26.55 10.04
CA LYS A 366 -4.53 25.66 8.97
C LYS A 366 -3.75 25.89 7.69
N ARG A 367 -3.42 24.82 6.98
CA ARG A 367 -2.81 24.90 5.66
C ARG A 367 -3.46 23.94 4.67
N ASN A 368 -3.36 24.27 3.40
CA ASN A 368 -3.57 23.31 2.32
C ASN A 368 -2.21 22.75 1.92
N TYR A 369 -1.95 21.49 2.26
CA TYR A 369 -0.66 20.83 2.07
C TYR A 369 -0.68 19.98 0.80
N GLU A 370 0.38 20.09 0.00
CA GLU A 370 0.54 19.30 -1.20
C GLU A 370 1.22 17.96 -0.86
N LEU A 371 0.48 16.84 -1.02
CA LEU A 371 0.96 15.49 -0.80
C LEU A 371 1.64 14.87 -2.03
N THR A 372 1.74 15.61 -3.13
CA THR A 372 2.19 15.08 -4.44
C THR A 372 3.51 14.33 -4.35
N ASN A 373 4.52 14.93 -3.72
CA ASN A 373 5.86 14.32 -3.62
C ASN A 373 5.83 13.09 -2.73
N ASP A 374 5.17 13.15 -1.57
CA ASP A 374 5.04 12.04 -0.64
C ASP A 374 4.38 10.83 -1.32
N LEU A 375 3.30 11.06 -2.09
CA LEU A 375 2.60 10.03 -2.85
C LEU A 375 3.44 9.45 -3.99
N ILE A 376 4.22 10.28 -4.67
CA ILE A 376 5.15 9.84 -5.72
C ILE A 376 6.26 8.96 -5.12
N GLU A 377 6.85 9.38 -4.01
CA GLU A 377 7.89 8.62 -3.31
C GLU A 377 7.35 7.28 -2.79
N ASP A 378 6.19 7.27 -2.14
CA ASP A 378 5.53 6.05 -1.69
C ASP A 378 5.22 5.11 -2.85
N ARG A 379 4.73 5.64 -3.97
CA ARG A 379 4.43 4.84 -5.15
C ARG A 379 5.70 4.25 -5.76
N ALA A 380 6.74 5.06 -5.92
CA ALA A 380 8.03 4.62 -6.45
C ALA A 380 8.68 3.57 -5.54
N TYR A 381 8.64 3.76 -4.22
CA TYR A 381 9.14 2.79 -3.27
C TYR A 381 8.42 1.44 -3.41
N ASN A 382 7.08 1.47 -3.48
CA ASN A 382 6.29 0.24 -3.66
C ASN A 382 6.57 -0.45 -4.99
N MET A 383 6.82 0.30 -6.07
CA MET A 383 7.21 -0.25 -7.38
C MET A 383 8.60 -0.92 -7.31
N LEU A 384 9.57 -0.25 -6.72
CA LEU A 384 10.93 -0.79 -6.54
C LEU A 384 10.91 -2.03 -5.64
N TYR A 385 10.15 -1.97 -4.53
CA TYR A 385 9.97 -3.11 -3.63
C TYR A 385 9.35 -4.30 -4.34
N ALA A 386 8.29 -4.10 -5.13
CA ALA A 386 7.63 -5.16 -5.88
C ALA A 386 8.60 -5.83 -6.88
N ARG A 387 9.40 -5.03 -7.60
CA ARG A 387 10.43 -5.54 -8.52
C ARG A 387 11.48 -6.38 -7.79
N LYS A 388 12.02 -5.86 -6.69
CA LYS A 388 13.01 -6.59 -5.87
C LYS A 388 12.42 -7.87 -5.26
N TYR A 389 11.14 -7.81 -4.88
CA TYR A 389 10.44 -8.99 -4.35
C TYR A 389 10.36 -10.10 -5.39
N GLU A 390 9.98 -9.79 -6.63
CA GLU A 390 9.91 -10.77 -7.71
C GLU A 390 11.28 -11.36 -8.05
N GLU A 391 12.31 -10.51 -8.15
CA GLU A 391 13.69 -10.93 -8.40
C GLU A 391 14.22 -11.85 -7.30
N GLU A 392 14.01 -11.50 -6.03
CA GLU A 392 14.48 -12.30 -4.90
C GLU A 392 13.67 -13.58 -4.73
N LEU A 393 12.36 -13.55 -5.02
CA LEU A 393 11.54 -14.77 -5.05
C LEU A 393 12.04 -15.75 -6.11
N GLU A 394 12.29 -15.27 -7.34
CA GLU A 394 12.83 -16.11 -8.41
C GLU A 394 14.19 -16.71 -8.02
N ASN A 395 15.10 -15.91 -7.46
CA ASN A 395 16.39 -16.36 -6.97
C ASN A 395 16.26 -17.41 -5.87
N THR A 396 15.38 -17.18 -4.91
CA THR A 396 15.09 -18.10 -3.81
C THR A 396 14.56 -19.44 -4.35
N LEU A 397 13.58 -19.41 -5.25
CA LEU A 397 12.98 -20.62 -5.82
C LEU A 397 13.99 -21.39 -6.68
N ARG A 398 14.80 -20.71 -7.47
CA ARG A 398 15.87 -21.30 -8.27
C ARG A 398 16.93 -21.97 -7.41
N THR A 399 17.34 -21.32 -6.33
CA THR A 399 18.32 -21.88 -5.38
C THR A 399 17.74 -23.10 -4.68
N MET A 400 16.52 -23.03 -4.16
CA MET A 400 15.84 -24.18 -3.55
C MET A 400 15.77 -25.38 -4.50
N ARG A 401 15.40 -25.11 -5.77
CA ARG A 401 15.31 -26.17 -6.80
C ARG A 401 16.66 -26.79 -7.13
N ALA A 402 17.71 -25.97 -7.18
CA ALA A 402 19.07 -26.42 -7.50
C ALA A 402 19.72 -27.28 -6.39
N GLU A 403 19.37 -26.99 -5.13
CA GLU A 403 19.89 -27.70 -3.95
C GLU A 403 19.09 -28.96 -3.62
N ALA A 404 17.85 -29.09 -4.13
CA ALA A 404 16.96 -30.19 -3.82
C ALA A 404 17.38 -31.51 -4.45
N PHE A 405 17.25 -32.60 -3.70
CA PHE A 405 17.28 -33.95 -4.23
C PHE A 405 15.95 -34.27 -4.92
N VAL A 406 16.00 -34.62 -6.21
CA VAL A 406 14.79 -34.99 -6.98
C VAL A 406 15.03 -36.28 -7.72
N GLU A 407 14.16 -37.27 -7.48
CA GLU A 407 14.17 -38.56 -8.16
C GLU A 407 12.82 -38.82 -8.85
N PHE A 408 12.85 -39.00 -10.17
CA PHE A 408 11.66 -39.38 -10.94
C PHE A 408 11.49 -40.90 -10.91
N LYS A 409 10.29 -41.38 -10.63
CA LYS A 409 9.92 -42.79 -10.65
C LYS A 409 9.33 -43.16 -12.01
N ASP A 410 9.68 -44.35 -12.50
CA ASP A 410 9.04 -44.92 -13.69
C ASP A 410 7.58 -45.27 -13.35
N LEU A 411 6.68 -44.77 -14.17
CA LEU A 411 5.23 -44.94 -14.01
C LEU A 411 4.66 -45.97 -15.02
N ASP A 412 5.52 -46.93 -15.46
CA ASP A 412 5.13 -47.98 -16.42
C ASP A 412 4.01 -48.88 -15.94
#